data_b9540a632fd64fa589ea25b8f57a6dca
#
_entry.id   b9540a632fd64fa589ea25b8f57a6dca
#
_cell.length_a   1.000
_cell.length_b   1.000
_cell.length_c   1.000
_cell.angle_alpha   90.00
_cell.angle_beta   90.00
_cell.angle_gamma   90.00
#
_symmetry.space_group_name_H-M   'P 1'
#
loop_
_entity.id
_entity.type
_entity.pdbx_description
1 polymer ?
#
loop_
_entity_poly.entity_id
_entity_poly.type
_entity_poly.pdbx_seq_one_letter_code
_entity_poly.pdbx_strand_id
1 'polypeptide(L)'
;MQIICATDFSLAAMAAADVAAALAKKLQLSLRLVHVAQDYIVMGDLPVVAPDDSHFREQLKKEAARLRATGIPVAEELRHGSASFEVVDAAAEKPTRLIVLGYLGKGMAERWLIGSVAERVAEEAAVPTLVVRQGELLLDWIKGESALRLLCGVDFTASADAAIGALKTFVPLGKVEVEAAYVRPPDDPITGPEQQDVRRRDVWERLHGILGDMPMKVHVQDGEGQPAAEFLRTADEQKAGLVVVGTHQRHGWQRLKAPSFSRSVLAHAVTNVLCVPAGAVATEERIPTIRRVLVATDFTETCPHALRHACSLLPAGGAIHLVHVCHEPTRGINPVIASELYFDHSVATAEAKRKAVEKFHALASSFPQAPGVVITSEVLTHHDFAAAICEAAERTGADVICMGTKRHSRAGVALLGSTVQAVIARAQPPVFVVTPPRA
;
A
#
# COMPACT_ATOMS: atom_id res chain seq x y z
N MET A 1 17.14 -3.78 -15.79
CA MET A 1 16.05 -3.02 -15.17
C MET A 1 15.70 -1.84 -16.05
N GLN A 2 14.42 -1.44 -16.19
CA GLN A 2 13.97 -0.44 -17.14
C GLN A 2 12.98 0.55 -16.50
N ILE A 3 12.76 1.68 -17.18
CA ILE A 3 11.63 2.59 -16.96
C ILE A 3 10.62 2.32 -18.08
N ILE A 4 9.32 2.27 -17.77
CA ILE A 4 8.25 2.24 -18.77
C ILE A 4 7.61 3.62 -18.85
N CYS A 5 7.42 4.12 -20.06
CA CYS A 5 6.62 5.30 -20.31
C CYS A 5 5.49 4.93 -21.27
N ALA A 6 4.24 5.10 -20.85
CA ALA A 6 3.11 4.94 -21.76
C ALA A 6 2.80 6.27 -22.45
N THR A 7 2.48 6.20 -23.74
CA THR A 7 2.20 7.37 -24.57
C THR A 7 0.94 7.17 -25.40
N ASP A 8 0.13 8.21 -25.47
CA ASP A 8 -0.95 8.39 -26.45
C ASP A 8 -0.61 9.51 -27.45
N PHE A 9 0.65 9.94 -27.43
CA PHE A 9 1.17 11.04 -28.25
C PHE A 9 0.52 12.41 -27.96
N SER A 10 -0.13 12.58 -26.80
CA SER A 10 -0.58 13.90 -26.30
C SER A 10 0.60 14.72 -25.80
N LEU A 11 0.42 16.02 -25.63
CA LEU A 11 1.44 16.91 -25.05
C LEU A 11 1.84 16.48 -23.64
N ALA A 12 0.87 16.02 -22.82
CA ALA A 12 1.13 15.53 -21.48
C ALA A 12 1.97 14.22 -21.51
N ALA A 13 1.66 13.30 -22.46
CA ALA A 13 2.44 12.09 -22.63
C ALA A 13 3.86 12.38 -23.16
N MET A 14 4.04 13.36 -24.03
CA MET A 14 5.35 13.79 -24.50
C MET A 14 6.19 14.38 -23.35
N ALA A 15 5.61 15.27 -22.53
CA ALA A 15 6.28 15.81 -21.34
C ALA A 15 6.68 14.69 -20.34
N ALA A 16 5.81 13.70 -20.16
CA ALA A 16 6.11 12.51 -19.35
C ALA A 16 7.25 11.68 -19.94
N ALA A 17 7.29 11.53 -21.28
CA ALA A 17 8.36 10.82 -21.98
C ALA A 17 9.72 11.53 -21.83
N ASP A 18 9.74 12.86 -21.86
CA ASP A 18 10.96 13.64 -21.63
C ASP A 18 11.49 13.43 -20.21
N VAL A 19 10.60 13.47 -19.20
CA VAL A 19 10.96 13.18 -17.80
C VAL A 19 11.46 11.74 -17.66
N ALA A 20 10.77 10.76 -18.29
CA ALA A 20 11.18 9.36 -18.25
C ALA A 20 12.56 9.15 -18.88
N ALA A 21 12.86 9.83 -19.99
CA ALA A 21 14.17 9.78 -20.65
C ALA A 21 15.27 10.39 -19.76
N ALA A 22 15.01 11.54 -19.15
CA ALA A 22 15.95 12.20 -18.26
C ALA A 22 16.25 11.34 -17.01
N LEU A 23 15.21 10.72 -16.41
CA LEU A 23 15.36 9.77 -15.29
C LEU A 23 16.12 8.51 -15.72
N ALA A 24 15.80 7.94 -16.89
CA ALA A 24 16.50 6.77 -17.42
C ALA A 24 17.99 7.04 -17.61
N LYS A 25 18.33 8.20 -18.15
CA LYS A 25 19.73 8.64 -18.31
C LYS A 25 20.45 8.77 -16.99
N LYS A 26 19.81 9.43 -16.00
CA LYS A 26 20.40 9.67 -14.68
C LYS A 26 20.59 8.39 -13.87
N LEU A 27 19.65 7.46 -14.00
CA LEU A 27 19.64 6.14 -13.33
C LEU A 27 20.40 5.05 -14.12
N GLN A 28 20.92 5.37 -15.31
CA GLN A 28 21.58 4.41 -16.22
C GLN A 28 20.68 3.20 -16.58
N LEU A 29 19.41 3.46 -16.81
CA LEU A 29 18.39 2.47 -17.18
C LEU A 29 18.00 2.62 -18.65
N SER A 30 17.41 1.57 -19.23
CA SER A 30 16.73 1.66 -20.52
C SER A 30 15.32 2.21 -20.35
N LEU A 31 14.80 2.84 -21.41
CA LEU A 31 13.43 3.28 -21.51
C LEU A 31 12.65 2.35 -22.45
N ARG A 32 11.47 1.88 -22.02
CA ARG A 32 10.50 1.19 -22.85
C ARG A 32 9.32 2.12 -23.09
N LEU A 33 9.14 2.57 -24.32
CA LEU A 33 8.02 3.42 -24.72
C LEU A 33 6.88 2.56 -25.23
N VAL A 34 5.73 2.62 -24.57
CA VAL A 34 4.57 1.76 -24.84
C VAL A 34 3.41 2.60 -25.34
N HIS A 35 2.86 2.24 -26.49
CA HIS A 35 1.56 2.73 -26.95
C HIS A 35 0.56 1.58 -26.96
N VAL A 36 -0.67 1.83 -26.51
CA VAL A 36 -1.74 0.84 -26.54
C VAL A 36 -2.84 1.32 -27.47
N ALA A 37 -3.00 0.60 -28.58
CA ALA A 37 -4.10 0.81 -29.49
C ALA A 37 -5.37 0.13 -28.92
N GLN A 38 -6.51 0.81 -28.99
CA GLN A 38 -7.77 0.20 -28.59
C GLN A 38 -8.24 -0.80 -29.64
N ASP A 39 -8.67 -1.97 -29.18
CA ASP A 39 -9.31 -2.94 -30.07
C ASP A 39 -10.65 -2.40 -30.56
N TYR A 40 -10.87 -2.48 -31.88
CA TYR A 40 -12.19 -2.21 -32.42
C TYR A 40 -13.11 -3.39 -32.12
N ILE A 41 -14.15 -3.15 -31.33
CA ILE A 41 -15.22 -4.13 -31.15
C ILE A 41 -16.00 -4.21 -32.45
N VAL A 42 -15.79 -5.27 -33.23
CA VAL A 42 -16.62 -5.55 -34.40
C VAL A 42 -17.92 -6.14 -33.89
N MET A 43 -18.99 -5.36 -33.95
CA MET A 43 -20.35 -5.89 -33.72
C MET A 43 -20.87 -6.50 -35.05
N GLY A 44 -21.02 -7.84 -35.07
CA GLY A 44 -21.68 -8.58 -36.15
C GLY A 44 -20.75 -9.50 -36.93
N ASP A 45 -21.34 -10.24 -37.90
CA ASP A 45 -20.70 -11.27 -38.75
C ASP A 45 -19.81 -10.72 -39.88
N LEU A 46 -19.26 -9.50 -39.70
CA LEU A 46 -18.33 -8.95 -40.71
C LEU A 46 -16.94 -9.55 -40.50
N PRO A 47 -16.18 -9.80 -41.60
CA PRO A 47 -14.82 -10.29 -41.45
C PRO A 47 -13.97 -9.30 -40.68
N VAL A 48 -13.30 -9.78 -39.62
CA VAL A 48 -12.37 -8.99 -38.81
C VAL A 48 -11.19 -8.58 -39.70
N VAL A 49 -11.19 -7.33 -40.17
CA VAL A 49 -10.03 -6.73 -40.80
C VAL A 49 -9.09 -6.29 -39.67
N ALA A 50 -7.87 -6.81 -39.65
CA ALA A 50 -6.87 -6.34 -38.71
C ALA A 50 -6.73 -4.81 -38.83
N PRO A 51 -6.76 -4.07 -37.72
CA PRO A 51 -6.61 -2.62 -37.76
C PRO A 51 -5.27 -2.24 -38.39
N ASP A 52 -5.28 -1.21 -39.24
CA ASP A 52 -4.05 -0.65 -39.81
C ASP A 52 -3.31 0.16 -38.71
N ASP A 53 -2.34 -0.48 -38.09
CA ASP A 53 -1.49 0.11 -37.06
C ASP A 53 -0.32 0.94 -37.61
N SER A 54 -0.21 1.08 -38.93
CA SER A 54 0.93 1.73 -39.56
C SER A 54 1.17 3.13 -39.01
N HIS A 55 0.10 3.87 -38.79
CA HIS A 55 0.13 5.22 -38.24
C HIS A 55 0.70 5.24 -36.78
N PHE A 56 0.24 4.34 -35.90
CA PHE A 56 0.73 4.26 -34.54
C PHE A 56 2.18 3.80 -34.48
N ARG A 57 2.57 2.84 -35.31
CA ARG A 57 3.96 2.36 -35.41
C ARG A 57 4.89 3.48 -35.90
N GLU A 58 4.45 4.28 -36.85
CA GLU A 58 5.24 5.40 -37.34
C GLU A 58 5.41 6.49 -36.25
N GLN A 59 4.32 6.88 -35.58
CA GLN A 59 4.38 7.85 -34.49
C GLN A 59 5.27 7.35 -33.33
N LEU A 60 5.13 6.08 -32.95
CA LEU A 60 5.92 5.47 -31.88
C LEU A 60 7.41 5.43 -32.25
N LYS A 61 7.73 5.05 -33.49
CA LYS A 61 9.10 5.07 -34.02
C LYS A 61 9.72 6.47 -34.04
N LYS A 62 8.93 7.47 -34.47
CA LYS A 62 9.37 8.88 -34.45
C LYS A 62 9.67 9.37 -33.07
N GLU A 63 8.78 9.10 -32.10
CA GLU A 63 8.96 9.50 -30.71
C GLU A 63 10.13 8.77 -30.06
N ALA A 64 10.27 7.47 -30.27
CA ALA A 64 11.40 6.70 -29.78
C ALA A 64 12.75 7.20 -30.37
N ALA A 65 12.77 7.59 -31.63
CA ALA A 65 13.95 8.18 -32.26
C ALA A 65 14.33 9.52 -31.62
N ARG A 66 13.33 10.37 -31.31
CA ARG A 66 13.51 11.65 -30.60
C ARG A 66 14.15 11.43 -29.24
N LEU A 67 13.64 10.44 -28.49
CA LEU A 67 14.14 10.10 -27.17
C LEU A 67 15.54 9.45 -27.21
N ARG A 68 15.83 8.59 -28.21
CA ARG A 68 17.18 8.03 -28.42
C ARG A 68 18.23 9.09 -28.68
N ALA A 69 17.86 10.21 -29.30
CA ALA A 69 18.77 11.33 -29.54
C ALA A 69 19.30 11.97 -28.21
N THR A 70 18.65 11.72 -27.07
CA THR A 70 19.13 12.14 -25.73
C THR A 70 20.25 11.24 -25.20
N GLY A 71 20.60 10.16 -25.92
CA GLY A 71 21.69 9.25 -25.59
C GLY A 71 21.30 8.09 -24.67
N ILE A 72 20.04 7.69 -24.67
CA ILE A 72 19.54 6.54 -23.89
C ILE A 72 19.05 5.40 -24.80
N PRO A 73 19.14 4.14 -24.36
CA PRO A 73 18.48 3.03 -25.04
C PRO A 73 16.97 3.13 -24.91
N VAL A 74 16.25 3.20 -26.03
CA VAL A 74 14.78 3.21 -26.06
C VAL A 74 14.26 2.04 -26.88
N ALA A 75 13.48 1.16 -26.25
CA ALA A 75 12.67 0.16 -26.91
C ALA A 75 11.26 0.72 -27.15
N GLU A 76 10.71 0.47 -28.32
CA GLU A 76 9.33 0.85 -28.67
C GLU A 76 8.44 -0.38 -28.71
N GLU A 77 7.21 -0.26 -28.24
CA GLU A 77 6.26 -1.34 -28.19
C GLU A 77 4.83 -0.85 -28.44
N LEU A 78 4.18 -1.50 -29.40
CA LEU A 78 2.77 -1.33 -29.67
C LEU A 78 2.00 -2.53 -29.11
N ARG A 79 1.02 -2.26 -28.27
CA ARG A 79 0.11 -3.25 -27.67
C ARG A 79 -1.32 -2.98 -28.09
N HIS A 80 -2.20 -3.95 -27.88
CA HIS A 80 -3.63 -3.88 -28.18
C HIS A 80 -4.43 -4.24 -26.95
N GLY A 81 -5.56 -3.56 -26.73
CA GLY A 81 -6.47 -3.84 -25.64
C GLY A 81 -6.75 -2.67 -24.70
N SER A 82 -7.00 -2.97 -23.44
CA SER A 82 -7.21 -1.96 -22.40
C SER A 82 -5.90 -1.29 -21.99
N ALA A 83 -5.77 0.00 -22.24
CA ALA A 83 -4.52 0.72 -22.03
C ALA A 83 -3.95 0.57 -20.59
N SER A 84 -4.80 0.63 -19.57
CA SER A 84 -4.34 0.47 -18.18
C SER A 84 -3.83 -0.94 -17.90
N PHE A 85 -4.54 -1.96 -18.39
CA PHE A 85 -4.14 -3.35 -18.21
C PHE A 85 -2.83 -3.65 -18.93
N GLU A 86 -2.72 -3.27 -20.21
CA GLU A 86 -1.53 -3.51 -21.04
C GLU A 86 -0.27 -2.82 -20.50
N VAL A 87 -0.40 -1.62 -19.91
CA VAL A 87 0.74 -0.92 -19.27
C VAL A 87 1.20 -1.64 -18.01
N VAL A 88 0.25 -2.10 -17.17
CA VAL A 88 0.57 -2.84 -15.95
C VAL A 88 1.20 -4.20 -16.30
N ASP A 89 0.64 -4.90 -17.29
CA ASP A 89 1.17 -6.17 -17.77
C ASP A 89 2.60 -6.02 -18.35
N ALA A 90 2.83 -4.99 -19.18
CA ALA A 90 4.16 -4.67 -19.69
C ALA A 90 5.19 -4.43 -18.57
N ALA A 91 4.75 -3.85 -17.45
CA ALA A 91 5.62 -3.61 -16.30
C ALA A 91 5.95 -4.89 -15.52
N ALA A 92 5.07 -5.89 -15.57
CA ALA A 92 5.27 -7.19 -14.92
C ALA A 92 6.19 -8.14 -15.71
N GLU A 93 6.24 -8.03 -17.05
CA GLU A 93 7.03 -8.91 -17.92
C GLU A 93 8.55 -8.85 -17.68
N LYS A 94 9.06 -7.69 -17.34
CA LYS A 94 10.50 -7.44 -17.14
C LYS A 94 10.74 -6.61 -15.89
N PRO A 95 11.89 -6.75 -15.23
CA PRO A 95 12.24 -5.93 -14.07
C PRO A 95 12.10 -4.42 -14.37
N THR A 96 11.03 -3.82 -13.87
CA THR A 96 10.68 -2.42 -14.09
C THR A 96 10.89 -1.63 -12.79
N ARG A 97 11.58 -0.50 -12.88
CA ARG A 97 11.87 0.38 -11.73
C ARG A 97 10.76 1.39 -11.49
N LEU A 98 10.17 1.89 -12.57
CA LEU A 98 9.24 3.01 -12.55
C LEU A 98 8.36 2.97 -13.79
N ILE A 99 7.07 3.27 -13.63
CA ILE A 99 6.17 3.64 -14.72
C ILE A 99 6.03 5.16 -14.73
N VAL A 100 6.11 5.80 -15.89
CA VAL A 100 5.92 7.24 -16.04
C VAL A 100 4.78 7.50 -17.00
N LEU A 101 3.83 8.33 -16.60
CA LEU A 101 2.62 8.65 -17.34
C LEU A 101 2.35 10.15 -17.37
N GLY A 102 1.76 10.64 -18.43
CA GLY A 102 1.12 11.95 -18.43
C GLY A 102 -0.19 11.94 -17.63
N TYR A 103 -0.54 13.04 -17.02
CA TYR A 103 -1.76 13.15 -16.22
C TYR A 103 -3.06 13.14 -17.05
N LEU A 104 -3.01 13.56 -18.32
CA LEU A 104 -4.13 13.60 -19.25
C LEU A 104 -3.77 12.88 -20.56
N GLY A 105 -4.79 12.30 -21.19
CA GLY A 105 -4.70 11.75 -22.54
C GLY A 105 -5.34 12.64 -23.59
N LYS A 106 -5.32 12.17 -24.85
CA LYS A 106 -5.97 12.84 -26.00
C LYS A 106 -7.46 13.08 -25.73
N GLY A 107 -7.91 14.30 -26.01
CA GLY A 107 -9.33 14.66 -26.01
C GLY A 107 -9.89 15.19 -24.69
N MET A 108 -9.08 15.29 -23.62
CA MET A 108 -9.49 15.91 -22.35
C MET A 108 -8.95 17.33 -22.24
N ALA A 109 -9.86 18.29 -22.12
CA ALA A 109 -9.52 19.73 -22.10
C ALA A 109 -9.43 20.37 -20.71
N GLU A 110 -9.86 19.67 -19.65
CA GLU A 110 -9.95 20.27 -18.31
C GLU A 110 -8.72 19.96 -17.46
N ARG A 111 -8.03 21.00 -17.03
CA ARG A 111 -6.78 20.94 -16.24
C ARG A 111 -6.90 20.25 -14.85
N TRP A 112 -8.11 19.95 -14.40
CA TRP A 112 -8.41 19.47 -13.05
C TRP A 112 -8.73 17.97 -12.99
N LEU A 113 -8.79 17.29 -14.13
CA LEU A 113 -9.11 15.86 -14.19
C LEU A 113 -7.85 15.03 -14.46
N ILE A 114 -7.78 13.86 -13.85
CA ILE A 114 -6.79 12.85 -14.18
C ILE A 114 -7.33 11.92 -15.25
N GLY A 115 -6.47 11.47 -16.18
CA GLY A 115 -6.84 10.46 -17.16
C GLY A 115 -7.11 9.10 -16.50
N SER A 116 -8.16 8.42 -16.96
CA SER A 116 -8.56 7.10 -16.45
C SER A 116 -7.45 6.03 -16.51
N VAL A 117 -6.56 6.13 -17.49
CA VAL A 117 -5.40 5.23 -17.61
C VAL A 117 -4.39 5.52 -16.50
N ALA A 118 -4.03 6.79 -16.29
CA ALA A 118 -3.07 7.17 -15.26
C ALA A 118 -3.56 6.82 -13.85
N GLU A 119 -4.86 7.05 -13.57
CA GLU A 119 -5.49 6.67 -12.31
C GLU A 119 -5.43 5.16 -12.07
N ARG A 120 -5.85 4.36 -13.06
CA ARG A 120 -5.87 2.89 -12.90
C ARG A 120 -4.48 2.29 -12.79
N VAL A 121 -3.53 2.74 -13.61
CA VAL A 121 -2.15 2.26 -13.52
C VAL A 121 -1.54 2.57 -12.16
N ALA A 122 -1.75 3.79 -11.64
CA ALA A 122 -1.25 4.17 -10.31
C ALA A 122 -1.86 3.35 -9.17
N GLU A 123 -3.09 2.83 -9.34
CA GLU A 123 -3.75 1.96 -8.35
C GLU A 123 -3.37 0.48 -8.48
N GLU A 124 -3.10 0.00 -9.71
CA GLU A 124 -2.97 -1.44 -10.00
C GLU A 124 -1.52 -1.90 -10.16
N ALA A 125 -0.61 -0.99 -10.50
CA ALA A 125 0.79 -1.35 -10.74
C ALA A 125 1.48 -1.85 -9.46
N ALA A 126 2.28 -2.91 -9.60
CA ALA A 126 3.13 -3.44 -8.54
C ALA A 126 4.45 -2.67 -8.36
N VAL A 127 4.69 -1.67 -9.21
CA VAL A 127 5.88 -0.82 -9.21
C VAL A 127 5.49 0.65 -9.06
N PRO A 128 6.38 1.52 -8.56
CA PRO A 128 6.10 2.95 -8.45
C PRO A 128 5.62 3.54 -9.78
N THR A 129 4.63 4.43 -9.71
CA THR A 129 4.05 5.12 -10.87
C THR A 129 4.16 6.63 -10.66
N LEU A 130 4.90 7.30 -11.54
CA LEU A 130 5.04 8.75 -11.58
C LEU A 130 4.05 9.33 -12.59
N VAL A 131 3.11 10.13 -12.11
CA VAL A 131 2.18 10.88 -12.94
C VAL A 131 2.69 12.31 -13.08
N VAL A 132 3.07 12.67 -14.30
CA VAL A 132 3.70 13.94 -14.63
C VAL A 132 2.63 14.97 -15.01
N ARG A 133 2.60 16.08 -14.25
CA ARG A 133 1.75 17.26 -14.50
C ARG A 133 2.57 18.48 -14.89
N GLN A 134 3.69 18.67 -14.22
CA GLN A 134 4.62 19.78 -14.38
C GLN A 134 6.00 19.21 -14.72
N GLY A 135 6.16 18.75 -15.95
CA GLY A 135 7.38 18.06 -16.39
C GLY A 135 8.63 18.94 -16.32
N GLU A 136 8.51 20.24 -16.58
CA GLU A 136 9.61 21.18 -16.54
C GLU A 136 10.28 21.23 -15.16
N LEU A 137 9.50 21.23 -14.06
CA LEU A 137 10.07 21.24 -12.70
C LEU A 137 10.96 20.02 -12.43
N LEU A 138 10.54 18.85 -12.93
CA LEU A 138 11.31 17.62 -12.80
C LEU A 138 12.56 17.64 -13.68
N LEU A 139 12.45 18.17 -14.90
CA LEU A 139 13.58 18.26 -15.82
C LEU A 139 14.66 19.23 -15.30
N ASP A 140 14.27 20.39 -14.80
CA ASP A 140 15.20 21.39 -14.24
C ASP A 140 15.91 20.84 -13.00
N TRP A 141 15.17 20.11 -12.15
CA TRP A 141 15.78 19.40 -11.03
C TRP A 141 16.77 18.32 -11.46
N ILE A 142 16.41 17.46 -12.43
CA ILE A 142 17.29 16.38 -12.93
C ILE A 142 18.56 16.95 -13.56
N LYS A 143 18.46 18.10 -14.24
CA LYS A 143 19.61 18.81 -14.80
C LYS A 143 20.47 19.52 -13.73
N GLY A 144 19.94 19.69 -12.51
CA GLY A 144 20.63 20.41 -11.42
C GLY A 144 20.41 21.92 -11.44
N GLU A 145 19.47 22.42 -12.23
CA GLU A 145 19.14 23.84 -12.37
C GLU A 145 18.29 24.36 -11.21
N SER A 146 17.55 23.47 -10.54
CA SER A 146 16.70 23.78 -9.39
C SER A 146 16.74 22.70 -8.32
N ALA A 147 16.32 23.04 -7.08
CA ALA A 147 16.04 22.06 -6.04
C ALA A 147 14.59 21.58 -6.17
N LEU A 148 14.33 20.28 -5.95
CA LEU A 148 12.98 19.74 -5.91
C LEU A 148 12.48 19.68 -4.47
N ARG A 149 11.32 20.30 -4.21
CA ARG A 149 10.61 20.13 -2.94
C ARG A 149 9.70 18.91 -3.03
N LEU A 150 9.92 18.00 -2.11
CA LEU A 150 9.21 16.73 -1.99
C LEU A 150 8.33 16.75 -0.75
N LEU A 151 7.03 16.49 -0.90
CA LEU A 151 6.15 16.25 0.24
C LEU A 151 5.69 14.79 0.25
N CYS A 152 6.04 14.05 1.31
CA CYS A 152 5.65 12.65 1.49
C CYS A 152 4.50 12.53 2.49
N GLY A 153 3.43 11.82 2.10
CA GLY A 153 2.34 11.44 3.00
C GLY A 153 2.77 10.29 3.91
N VAL A 154 2.55 10.45 5.22
CA VAL A 154 2.89 9.46 6.25
C VAL A 154 1.65 9.12 7.07
N ASP A 155 1.32 7.82 7.17
CA ASP A 155 0.20 7.31 7.95
C ASP A 155 0.55 6.03 8.75
N PHE A 156 1.85 5.75 8.91
CA PHE A 156 2.40 4.57 9.58
C PHE A 156 2.03 3.21 8.96
N THR A 157 1.47 3.20 7.76
CA THR A 157 1.20 1.96 7.01
C THR A 157 2.43 1.49 6.24
N ALA A 158 2.43 0.21 5.83
CA ALA A 158 3.49 -0.35 4.98
C ALA A 158 3.60 0.37 3.63
N SER A 159 2.49 0.90 3.09
CA SER A 159 2.50 1.67 1.86
C SER A 159 3.16 3.04 2.03
N ALA A 160 2.96 3.70 3.18
CA ALA A 160 3.67 4.93 3.50
C ALA A 160 5.18 4.68 3.68
N ASP A 161 5.56 3.58 4.32
CA ASP A 161 6.97 3.19 4.43
C ASP A 161 7.62 2.94 3.06
N ALA A 162 6.89 2.29 2.16
CA ALA A 162 7.35 2.11 0.79
C ALA A 162 7.51 3.45 0.07
N ALA A 163 6.57 4.39 0.28
CA ALA A 163 6.65 5.74 -0.28
C ALA A 163 7.89 6.48 0.24
N ILE A 164 8.16 6.45 1.56
CA ILE A 164 9.36 7.01 2.16
C ILE A 164 10.62 6.32 1.60
N GLY A 165 10.61 4.98 1.52
CA GLY A 165 11.73 4.20 0.96
C GLY A 165 12.04 4.55 -0.50
N ALA A 166 11.02 4.86 -1.32
CA ALA A 166 11.20 5.26 -2.71
C ALA A 166 12.00 6.57 -2.84
N LEU A 167 11.95 7.46 -1.84
CA LEU A 167 12.73 8.70 -1.82
C LEU A 167 14.23 8.45 -1.94
N LYS A 168 14.73 7.31 -1.44
CA LYS A 168 16.15 6.93 -1.58
C LYS A 168 16.59 6.83 -3.05
N THR A 169 15.65 6.57 -3.96
CA THR A 169 15.96 6.55 -5.39
C THR A 169 16.04 7.97 -5.98
N PHE A 170 15.23 8.90 -5.48
CA PHE A 170 15.13 10.25 -6.02
C PHE A 170 16.19 11.20 -5.42
N VAL A 171 16.45 11.08 -4.11
CA VAL A 171 17.40 11.93 -3.39
C VAL A 171 18.80 12.02 -4.06
N PRO A 172 19.41 10.92 -4.52
CA PRO A 172 20.74 10.98 -5.18
C PRO A 172 20.72 11.63 -6.56
N LEU A 173 19.55 11.86 -7.16
CA LEU A 173 19.45 12.36 -8.53
C LEU A 173 19.68 13.86 -8.66
N GLY A 174 19.43 14.63 -7.58
CA GLY A 174 19.59 16.07 -7.57
C GLY A 174 19.38 16.66 -6.17
N LYS A 175 19.45 17.97 -6.04
CA LYS A 175 19.19 18.65 -4.77
C LYS A 175 17.70 18.53 -4.42
N VAL A 176 17.39 17.98 -3.25
CA VAL A 176 16.01 17.82 -2.76
C VAL A 176 15.83 18.46 -1.39
N GLU A 177 14.65 19.01 -1.15
CA GLU A 177 14.15 19.43 0.16
C GLU A 177 13.00 18.47 0.51
N VAL A 178 13.21 17.62 1.53
CA VAL A 178 12.23 16.60 1.93
C VAL A 178 11.37 17.13 3.06
N GLU A 179 10.07 17.08 2.84
CA GLU A 179 9.05 17.35 3.85
C GLU A 179 8.10 16.17 3.96
N ALA A 180 7.55 15.94 5.13
CA ALA A 180 6.55 14.91 5.38
C ALA A 180 5.32 15.52 6.03
N ALA A 181 4.16 15.04 5.64
CA ALA A 181 2.90 15.42 6.25
C ALA A 181 2.17 14.20 6.79
N TYR A 182 1.83 14.27 8.07
CA TYR A 182 0.86 13.41 8.71
C TYR A 182 -0.44 14.20 8.87
N VAL A 183 -1.49 13.72 8.21
CA VAL A 183 -2.83 14.28 8.38
C VAL A 183 -3.62 13.35 9.29
N ARG A 184 -4.00 13.87 10.44
CA ARG A 184 -4.68 13.11 11.48
C ARG A 184 -6.06 12.66 11.01
N PRO A 185 -6.37 11.34 11.05
CA PRO A 185 -7.73 10.88 10.79
C PRO A 185 -8.68 11.29 11.92
N PRO A 186 -9.99 11.39 11.65
CA PRO A 186 -10.98 11.87 12.63
C PRO A 186 -11.08 11.02 13.90
N ASP A 187 -10.74 9.75 13.81
CA ASP A 187 -10.77 8.75 14.88
C ASP A 187 -9.43 8.63 15.65
N ASP A 188 -8.42 9.40 15.31
CA ASP A 188 -7.16 9.45 16.09
C ASP A 188 -7.45 10.13 17.44
N PRO A 189 -7.29 9.43 18.59
CA PRO A 189 -7.61 9.95 19.90
C PRO A 189 -6.66 11.08 20.37
N ILE A 190 -5.62 11.36 19.61
CA ILE A 190 -4.58 12.32 19.96
C ILE A 190 -5.05 13.74 19.62
N THR A 191 -5.52 14.48 20.62
CA THR A 191 -6.02 15.85 20.49
C THR A 191 -5.28 16.79 21.45
N GLY A 192 -4.64 17.83 20.92
CA GLY A 192 -3.97 18.86 21.71
C GLY A 192 -2.52 19.14 21.29
N PRO A 193 -1.97 20.31 21.66
CA PRO A 193 -0.64 20.75 21.21
C PRO A 193 0.51 19.82 21.63
N GLU A 194 0.51 19.36 22.87
CA GLU A 194 1.55 18.46 23.38
C GLU A 194 1.57 17.12 22.63
N GLN A 195 0.40 16.66 22.24
CA GLN A 195 0.22 15.42 21.51
C GLN A 195 0.58 15.53 20.03
N GLN A 196 0.43 16.72 19.44
CA GLN A 196 0.95 17.00 18.11
C GLN A 196 2.50 16.92 18.06
N ASP A 197 3.18 17.36 19.14
CA ASP A 197 4.63 17.25 19.22
C ASP A 197 5.10 15.79 19.36
N VAL A 198 4.36 14.97 20.11
CA VAL A 198 4.61 13.52 20.16
C VAL A 198 4.45 12.91 18.76
N ARG A 199 3.35 13.22 18.07
CA ARG A 199 3.12 12.69 16.74
C ARG A 199 4.17 13.17 15.72
N ARG A 200 4.61 14.43 15.83
CA ARG A 200 5.69 14.98 15.01
C ARG A 200 7.00 14.20 15.23
N ARG A 201 7.30 13.84 16.49
CA ARG A 201 8.46 13.00 16.82
C ARG A 201 8.33 11.60 16.23
N ASP A 202 7.17 10.94 16.39
CA ASP A 202 6.93 9.60 15.84
C ASP A 202 7.14 9.57 14.32
N VAL A 203 6.61 10.58 13.60
CA VAL A 203 6.79 10.72 12.15
C VAL A 203 8.26 10.95 11.82
N TRP A 204 8.94 11.81 12.57
CA TRP A 204 10.37 12.08 12.36
C TRP A 204 11.22 10.82 12.58
N GLU A 205 10.98 10.09 13.67
CA GLU A 205 11.68 8.83 13.95
C GLU A 205 11.45 7.78 12.86
N ARG A 206 10.24 7.70 12.32
CA ARG A 206 9.92 6.80 11.20
C ARG A 206 10.71 7.17 9.94
N LEU A 207 10.70 8.44 9.58
CA LEU A 207 11.45 8.95 8.43
C LEU A 207 12.96 8.73 8.61
N HIS A 208 13.50 9.10 9.78
CA HIS A 208 14.91 8.95 10.10
C HIS A 208 15.33 7.47 10.05
N GLY A 209 14.50 6.57 10.58
CA GLY A 209 14.76 5.13 10.52
C GLY A 209 14.84 4.57 9.10
N ILE A 210 14.14 5.19 8.13
CA ILE A 210 14.16 4.77 6.73
C ILE A 210 15.21 5.56 5.93
N LEU A 211 15.29 6.87 6.07
CA LEU A 211 16.13 7.75 5.24
C LEU A 211 17.49 8.10 5.83
N GLY A 212 17.70 7.85 7.14
CA GLY A 212 18.93 8.24 7.85
C GLY A 212 18.97 9.74 8.19
N ASP A 213 20.17 10.31 8.35
CA ASP A 213 20.43 11.68 8.82
C ASP A 213 20.11 12.78 7.78
N MET A 214 19.10 12.58 6.94
CA MET A 214 18.70 13.58 5.97
C MET A 214 17.91 14.72 6.67
N PRO A 215 18.18 16.00 6.34
CA PRO A 215 17.37 17.10 6.83
C PRO A 215 15.92 16.99 6.33
N MET A 216 14.98 16.97 7.25
CA MET A 216 13.55 16.79 6.95
C MET A 216 12.71 17.73 7.81
N LYS A 217 11.60 18.21 7.24
CA LYS A 217 10.57 18.92 8.00
C LYS A 217 9.34 18.03 8.12
N VAL A 218 8.69 18.08 9.27
CA VAL A 218 7.48 17.30 9.55
C VAL A 218 6.31 18.23 9.86
N HIS A 219 5.24 18.06 9.13
CA HIS A 219 3.96 18.73 9.31
C HIS A 219 2.95 17.76 9.93
N VAL A 220 2.29 18.18 10.99
CA VAL A 220 1.19 17.44 11.61
C VAL A 220 -0.05 18.32 11.54
N GLN A 221 -1.11 17.83 10.94
CA GLN A 221 -2.32 18.59 10.66
C GLN A 221 -3.57 17.82 11.07
N ASP A 222 -4.62 18.55 11.39
CA ASP A 222 -5.95 17.99 11.66
C ASP A 222 -6.71 17.81 10.34
N GLY A 223 -7.19 16.60 10.09
CA GLY A 223 -7.78 16.21 8.81
C GLY A 223 -9.20 16.70 8.58
N GLU A 224 -9.87 17.32 9.54
CA GLU A 224 -11.27 17.82 9.48
C GLU A 224 -12.21 17.00 8.58
N GLY A 225 -11.96 15.66 8.49
CA GLY A 225 -12.72 14.75 7.64
C GLY A 225 -12.28 14.66 6.16
N GLN A 226 -11.32 15.45 5.71
CA GLN A 226 -10.79 15.43 4.34
C GLN A 226 -9.26 15.36 4.26
N PRO A 227 -8.64 14.24 4.68
CA PRO A 227 -7.18 14.16 4.78
C PRO A 227 -6.42 14.48 3.49
N ALA A 228 -6.96 14.10 2.33
CA ALA A 228 -6.31 14.36 1.05
C ALA A 228 -6.30 15.86 0.68
N ALA A 229 -7.37 16.58 1.01
CA ALA A 229 -7.45 18.03 0.77
C ALA A 229 -6.45 18.79 1.65
N GLU A 230 -6.33 18.43 2.93
CA GLU A 230 -5.37 19.01 3.86
C GLU A 230 -3.91 18.72 3.44
N PHE A 231 -3.64 17.49 3.00
CA PHE A 231 -2.34 17.12 2.45
C PHE A 231 -1.98 17.96 1.21
N LEU A 232 -2.93 18.14 0.30
CA LEU A 232 -2.71 18.93 -0.91
C LEU A 232 -2.59 20.42 -0.61
N ARG A 233 -3.30 20.94 0.39
CA ARG A 233 -3.12 22.30 0.89
C ARG A 233 -1.70 22.51 1.40
N THR A 234 -1.16 21.55 2.18
CA THR A 234 0.25 21.60 2.60
C THR A 234 1.19 21.59 1.41
N ALA A 235 0.91 20.75 0.41
CA ALA A 235 1.74 20.66 -0.79
C ALA A 235 1.80 22.01 -1.53
N ASP A 236 0.70 22.71 -1.62
CA ASP A 236 0.60 24.03 -2.25
C ASP A 236 1.33 25.11 -1.43
N GLU A 237 1.07 25.18 -0.11
CA GLU A 237 1.74 26.10 0.81
C GLU A 237 3.27 25.93 0.81
N GLN A 238 3.76 24.70 0.76
CA GLN A 238 5.18 24.40 0.72
C GLN A 238 5.75 24.45 -0.72
N LYS A 239 4.91 24.70 -1.73
CA LYS A 239 5.27 24.71 -3.15
C LYS A 239 5.99 23.42 -3.55
N ALA A 240 5.40 22.27 -3.17
CA ALA A 240 5.94 20.96 -3.50
C ALA A 240 5.88 20.71 -5.01
N GLY A 241 7.03 20.42 -5.62
CA GLY A 241 7.15 20.05 -7.03
C GLY A 241 6.84 18.57 -7.28
N LEU A 242 6.86 17.74 -6.21
CA LEU A 242 6.47 16.34 -6.26
C LEU A 242 5.82 15.95 -4.92
N VAL A 243 4.64 15.35 -4.97
CA VAL A 243 4.05 14.68 -3.82
C VAL A 243 4.22 13.18 -3.95
N VAL A 244 4.49 12.51 -2.82
CA VAL A 244 4.76 11.07 -2.76
C VAL A 244 3.79 10.43 -1.79
N VAL A 245 3.04 9.44 -2.27
CA VAL A 245 2.01 8.76 -1.48
C VAL A 245 2.08 7.25 -1.65
N GLY A 246 1.87 6.53 -0.55
CA GLY A 246 1.70 5.09 -0.59
C GLY A 246 0.35 4.70 -1.20
N THR A 247 0.33 3.61 -1.97
CA THR A 247 -0.93 3.05 -2.51
C THR A 247 -1.18 1.67 -1.95
N HIS A 248 -2.45 1.43 -1.59
CA HIS A 248 -2.94 0.09 -1.27
C HIS A 248 -3.50 -0.54 -2.53
N GLN A 249 -2.93 -1.66 -2.95
CA GLN A 249 -3.48 -2.45 -4.04
C GLN A 249 -4.80 -3.08 -3.58
N ARG A 250 -5.92 -2.37 -3.80
CA ARG A 250 -7.24 -2.89 -3.47
C ARG A 250 -7.79 -3.67 -4.66
N HIS A 251 -8.03 -4.97 -4.47
CA HIS A 251 -8.67 -5.83 -5.46
C HIS A 251 -10.17 -6.02 -5.15
N GLY A 252 -11.01 -6.01 -6.19
CA GLY A 252 -12.42 -6.38 -6.09
C GLY A 252 -13.35 -5.35 -5.41
N TRP A 253 -14.29 -5.82 -4.59
CA TRP A 253 -15.39 -5.04 -3.99
C TRP A 253 -14.97 -3.96 -3.00
N GLN A 254 -13.73 -3.97 -2.51
CA GLN A 254 -13.18 -2.95 -1.59
C GLN A 254 -13.04 -1.57 -2.24
N ARG A 255 -13.06 -1.49 -3.59
CA ARG A 255 -13.02 -0.23 -4.36
C ARG A 255 -14.25 0.66 -4.18
N LEU A 256 -15.37 0.09 -3.73
CA LEU A 256 -16.67 0.77 -3.75
C LEU A 256 -16.97 1.56 -2.47
N LYS A 257 -16.17 1.45 -1.41
CA LYS A 257 -16.55 1.98 -0.07
C LYS A 257 -16.10 3.40 0.26
N ALA A 258 -15.14 3.98 -0.39
CA ALA A 258 -14.75 5.41 -0.34
C ALA A 258 -13.51 5.63 -1.22
N PRO A 259 -13.27 6.81 -1.79
CA PRO A 259 -12.00 7.09 -2.46
C PRO A 259 -10.85 6.95 -1.46
N SER A 260 -9.80 6.20 -1.85
CA SER A 260 -8.60 6.09 -1.02
C SER A 260 -7.87 7.44 -0.97
N PHE A 261 -7.11 7.67 0.10
CA PHE A 261 -6.28 8.88 0.25
C PHE A 261 -5.43 9.14 -1.02
N SER A 262 -4.69 8.13 -1.46
CA SER A 262 -3.82 8.22 -2.65
C SER A 262 -4.61 8.55 -3.93
N ARG A 263 -5.80 7.97 -4.11
CA ARG A 263 -6.68 8.26 -5.24
C ARG A 263 -7.16 9.72 -5.21
N SER A 264 -7.58 10.20 -4.05
CA SER A 264 -8.01 11.59 -3.88
C SER A 264 -6.86 12.56 -4.12
N VAL A 265 -5.65 12.26 -3.62
CA VAL A 265 -4.44 13.05 -3.91
C VAL A 265 -4.15 13.05 -5.41
N LEU A 266 -4.16 11.88 -6.04
CA LEU A 266 -3.88 11.75 -7.47
C LEU A 266 -4.90 12.51 -8.34
N ALA A 267 -6.19 12.49 -7.96
CA ALA A 267 -7.25 13.19 -8.71
C ALA A 267 -7.13 14.72 -8.61
N HIS A 268 -6.75 15.26 -7.45
CA HIS A 268 -6.82 16.70 -7.18
C HIS A 268 -5.46 17.41 -7.09
N ALA A 269 -4.33 16.67 -7.14
CA ALA A 269 -3.02 17.30 -7.15
C ALA A 269 -2.84 18.20 -8.37
N VAL A 270 -2.24 19.37 -8.20
CA VAL A 270 -1.82 20.26 -9.28
C VAL A 270 -0.36 20.08 -9.66
N THR A 271 0.41 19.35 -8.86
CA THR A 271 1.81 19.03 -9.05
C THR A 271 2.02 17.56 -9.42
N ASN A 272 3.25 17.14 -9.65
CA ASN A 272 3.60 15.75 -9.97
C ASN A 272 3.29 14.83 -8.79
N VAL A 273 2.86 13.60 -9.08
CA VAL A 273 2.50 12.61 -8.06
C VAL A 273 3.26 11.32 -8.28
N LEU A 274 3.97 10.85 -7.27
CA LEU A 274 4.57 9.52 -7.22
C LEU A 274 3.70 8.62 -6.33
N CYS A 275 3.05 7.65 -6.94
CA CYS A 275 2.28 6.61 -6.26
C CYS A 275 3.17 5.39 -6.05
N VAL A 276 3.31 4.93 -4.80
CA VAL A 276 4.21 3.83 -4.44
C VAL A 276 3.42 2.69 -3.78
N PRO A 277 3.30 1.52 -4.42
CA PRO A 277 2.65 0.36 -3.81
C PRO A 277 3.52 -0.23 -2.69
N ALA A 278 2.87 -0.81 -1.67
CA ALA A 278 3.53 -1.34 -0.48
C ALA A 278 4.65 -2.36 -0.78
N GLY A 279 4.52 -3.12 -1.89
CA GLY A 279 5.51 -4.11 -2.32
C GLY A 279 6.61 -3.58 -3.25
N ALA A 280 6.59 -2.30 -3.64
CA ALA A 280 7.43 -1.78 -4.72
C ALA A 280 8.89 -1.52 -4.33
N VAL A 281 9.17 -1.33 -3.07
CA VAL A 281 10.53 -1.19 -2.57
C VAL A 281 11.05 -2.60 -2.27
N ALA A 282 11.51 -3.30 -3.29
CA ALA A 282 12.54 -4.30 -3.09
C ALA A 282 13.81 -3.53 -2.64
N THR A 283 13.84 -3.12 -1.39
CA THR A 283 15.10 -2.91 -0.69
C THR A 283 15.92 -4.17 -0.90
N GLU A 284 17.20 -4.00 -1.22
CA GLU A 284 18.23 -5.03 -1.01
C GLU A 284 17.75 -5.95 0.09
N GLU A 285 17.70 -7.25 -0.17
CA GLU A 285 17.19 -8.34 0.68
C GLU A 285 17.31 -8.11 2.20
N ARG A 286 16.62 -7.11 2.72
CA ARG A 286 16.33 -7.06 4.14
C ARG A 286 15.12 -7.95 4.32
N ILE A 287 15.37 -9.16 4.76
CA ILE A 287 14.36 -9.97 5.45
C ILE A 287 13.63 -9.01 6.38
N PRO A 288 12.33 -8.78 6.17
CA PRO A 288 11.58 -7.83 7.00
C PRO A 288 11.81 -8.22 8.45
N THR A 289 12.37 -7.32 9.23
CA THR A 289 12.61 -7.59 10.65
C THR A 289 11.23 -7.59 11.31
N ILE A 290 10.72 -8.78 11.58
CA ILE A 290 9.45 -8.95 12.28
C ILE A 290 9.66 -8.44 13.70
N ARG A 291 8.99 -7.34 14.04
CA ARG A 291 9.06 -6.73 15.37
C ARG A 291 7.76 -6.83 16.15
N ARG A 292 6.64 -6.95 15.46
CA ARG A 292 5.29 -7.05 16.02
C ARG A 292 4.56 -8.23 15.43
N VAL A 293 4.17 -9.14 16.28
CA VAL A 293 3.44 -10.35 15.89
C VAL A 293 2.07 -10.33 16.55
N LEU A 294 1.01 -10.43 15.76
CA LEU A 294 -0.31 -10.72 16.28
C LEU A 294 -0.50 -12.24 16.35
N VAL A 295 -0.89 -12.76 17.51
CA VAL A 295 -1.22 -14.17 17.68
C VAL A 295 -2.73 -14.29 17.95
N ALA A 296 -3.46 -14.81 16.98
CA ALA A 296 -4.88 -15.09 17.15
C ALA A 296 -5.07 -16.50 17.76
N THR A 297 -5.83 -16.57 18.86
CA THR A 297 -6.01 -17.80 19.62
C THR A 297 -7.46 -18.12 19.93
N ASP A 298 -7.80 -19.40 19.86
CA ASP A 298 -9.02 -20.01 20.39
C ASP A 298 -8.77 -20.79 21.70
N PHE A 299 -7.57 -20.64 22.27
CA PHE A 299 -7.08 -21.37 23.46
C PHE A 299 -7.05 -22.89 23.32
N THR A 300 -7.02 -23.40 22.11
CA THR A 300 -6.82 -24.83 21.85
C THR A 300 -5.36 -25.25 22.00
N GLU A 301 -5.10 -26.54 21.95
CA GLU A 301 -3.75 -27.12 22.10
C GLU A 301 -2.73 -26.60 21.07
N THR A 302 -3.18 -26.02 19.97
CA THR A 302 -2.32 -25.44 18.94
C THR A 302 -1.79 -24.04 19.29
N CYS A 303 -2.47 -23.34 20.22
CA CYS A 303 -2.11 -21.99 20.63
C CYS A 303 -0.69 -21.87 21.23
N PRO A 304 -0.26 -22.73 22.16
CA PRO A 304 1.11 -22.72 22.67
C PRO A 304 2.17 -22.87 21.58
N HIS A 305 1.89 -23.66 20.53
CA HIS A 305 2.79 -23.80 19.41
C HIS A 305 2.87 -22.53 18.55
N ALA A 306 1.74 -21.91 18.27
CA ALA A 306 1.68 -20.63 17.55
C ALA A 306 2.45 -19.53 18.30
N LEU A 307 2.25 -19.43 19.63
CA LEU A 307 2.97 -18.46 20.45
C LEU A 307 4.48 -18.73 20.49
N ARG A 308 4.91 -19.99 20.59
CA ARG A 308 6.33 -20.34 20.56
C ARG A 308 6.99 -19.92 19.23
N HIS A 309 6.33 -20.17 18.13
CA HIS A 309 6.83 -19.73 16.83
C HIS A 309 6.83 -18.20 16.71
N ALA A 310 5.79 -17.50 17.21
CA ALA A 310 5.76 -16.05 17.28
C ALA A 310 6.97 -15.51 18.06
N CYS A 311 7.28 -16.08 19.21
CA CYS A 311 8.46 -15.70 20.01
C CYS A 311 9.78 -15.94 19.22
N SER A 312 9.88 -17.02 18.44
CA SER A 312 11.11 -17.31 17.68
C SER A 312 11.31 -16.38 16.47
N LEU A 313 10.27 -15.71 16.01
CA LEU A 313 10.34 -14.74 14.91
C LEU A 313 10.82 -13.35 15.37
N LEU A 314 10.77 -13.06 16.67
CA LEU A 314 11.02 -11.74 17.22
C LEU A 314 12.49 -11.56 17.64
N PRO A 315 13.11 -10.41 17.31
CA PRO A 315 14.36 -9.99 17.94
C PRO A 315 14.11 -9.53 19.38
N ALA A 316 15.18 -9.28 20.12
CA ALA A 316 15.11 -8.62 21.41
C ALA A 316 14.38 -7.26 21.30
N GLY A 317 13.46 -6.96 22.21
CA GLY A 317 12.66 -5.73 22.18
C GLY A 317 11.46 -5.77 21.23
N GLY A 318 11.09 -6.94 20.69
CA GLY A 318 9.87 -7.10 19.88
C GLY A 318 8.59 -7.12 20.72
N ALA A 319 7.43 -7.15 20.06
CA ALA A 319 6.12 -7.18 20.72
C ALA A 319 5.22 -8.30 20.17
N ILE A 320 4.46 -8.94 21.07
CA ILE A 320 3.42 -9.89 20.74
C ILE A 320 2.08 -9.32 21.20
N HIS A 321 1.11 -9.33 20.31
CA HIS A 321 -0.26 -9.00 20.62
C HIS A 321 -1.14 -10.24 20.54
N LEU A 322 -1.64 -10.73 21.69
CA LEU A 322 -2.52 -11.90 21.75
C LEU A 322 -3.98 -11.45 21.56
N VAL A 323 -4.66 -12.04 20.59
CA VAL A 323 -6.06 -11.71 20.31
C VAL A 323 -6.94 -12.94 20.42
N HIS A 324 -8.01 -12.82 21.18
CA HIS A 324 -9.12 -13.77 21.20
C HIS A 324 -10.40 -13.08 20.78
N VAL A 325 -11.15 -13.68 19.84
CA VAL A 325 -12.41 -13.14 19.38
C VAL A 325 -13.56 -13.99 19.92
N CYS A 326 -14.42 -13.35 20.71
CA CYS A 326 -15.67 -13.93 21.19
C CYS A 326 -16.79 -13.66 20.17
N HIS A 327 -17.72 -14.59 20.05
CA HIS A 327 -18.90 -14.40 19.21
C HIS A 327 -19.79 -13.30 19.77
N GLU A 328 -20.18 -12.34 18.93
CA GLU A 328 -21.20 -11.36 19.27
C GLU A 328 -22.57 -12.06 19.18
N PRO A 329 -23.36 -12.09 20.26
CA PRO A 329 -24.68 -12.70 20.21
C PRO A 329 -25.54 -11.91 19.22
N THR A 330 -25.92 -12.55 18.11
CA THR A 330 -26.82 -11.96 17.11
C THR A 330 -28.17 -11.63 17.76
N ARG A 331 -28.60 -10.38 17.67
CA ARG A 331 -29.95 -9.92 17.97
C ARG A 331 -30.94 -10.50 16.93
N GLY A 332 -31.25 -11.76 17.08
CA GLY A 332 -32.13 -12.49 16.12
C GLY A 332 -33.01 -13.52 16.80
N ILE A 333 -33.58 -13.23 17.97
CA ILE A 333 -34.64 -14.04 18.57
C ILE A 333 -35.90 -13.18 18.63
N ASN A 334 -36.95 -13.72 18.06
CA ASN A 334 -38.30 -13.18 18.06
C ASN A 334 -38.67 -12.57 19.43
N PRO A 335 -39.08 -11.29 19.53
CA PRO A 335 -39.34 -10.61 20.80
C PRO A 335 -40.36 -11.29 21.69
N VAL A 336 -41.18 -12.21 21.16
CA VAL A 336 -42.21 -12.93 21.91
C VAL A 336 -41.65 -14.09 22.75
N ILE A 337 -40.45 -14.62 22.41
CA ILE A 337 -39.81 -15.70 23.17
C ILE A 337 -38.76 -15.13 24.20
N ALA A 338 -38.37 -13.87 24.02
CA ALA A 338 -37.38 -13.21 24.87
C ALA A 338 -37.88 -12.85 26.28
N SER A 339 -39.19 -12.96 26.58
CA SER A 339 -39.74 -12.60 27.86
C SER A 339 -39.62 -13.68 28.95
N GLU A 340 -39.31 -14.93 28.59
CA GLU A 340 -39.21 -16.04 29.57
C GLU A 340 -37.76 -16.55 29.78
N LEU A 341 -36.79 -16.14 28.95
CA LEU A 341 -35.39 -16.51 29.12
C LEU A 341 -34.51 -15.24 29.09
N TYR A 342 -34.67 -14.39 30.10
CA TYR A 342 -33.72 -13.30 30.38
C TYR A 342 -32.38 -13.89 30.86
N PHE A 343 -31.69 -14.59 29.99
CA PHE A 343 -30.25 -14.83 30.16
C PHE A 343 -29.57 -13.51 29.84
N ASP A 344 -29.00 -12.89 30.86
CA ASP A 344 -28.26 -11.65 30.72
C ASP A 344 -27.00 -11.91 29.87
N HIS A 345 -27.13 -11.73 28.56
CA HIS A 345 -26.04 -11.90 27.59
C HIS A 345 -24.84 -11.02 27.93
N SER A 346 -25.06 -9.93 28.69
CA SER A 346 -23.98 -9.02 29.11
C SER A 346 -23.10 -9.69 30.15
N VAL A 347 -23.68 -10.42 31.09
CA VAL A 347 -22.98 -11.17 32.16
C VAL A 347 -22.20 -12.33 31.54
N ALA A 348 -22.81 -13.09 30.61
CA ALA A 348 -22.16 -14.20 29.95
C ALA A 348 -20.95 -13.73 29.09
N THR A 349 -21.08 -12.60 28.41
CA THR A 349 -20.00 -11.99 27.63
C THR A 349 -18.89 -11.47 28.56
N ALA A 350 -19.25 -10.83 29.69
CA ALA A 350 -18.25 -10.35 30.66
C ALA A 350 -17.50 -11.51 31.32
N GLU A 351 -18.17 -12.60 31.64
CA GLU A 351 -17.53 -13.81 32.18
C GLU A 351 -16.61 -14.49 31.17
N ALA A 352 -17.04 -14.59 29.90
CA ALA A 352 -16.20 -15.12 28.82
C ALA A 352 -14.93 -14.27 28.63
N LYS A 353 -15.05 -12.94 28.65
CA LYS A 353 -13.89 -12.03 28.61
C LYS A 353 -12.95 -12.22 29.80
N ARG A 354 -13.49 -12.32 31.02
CA ARG A 354 -12.68 -12.56 32.23
C ARG A 354 -11.91 -13.88 32.13
N LYS A 355 -12.57 -14.97 31.73
CA LYS A 355 -11.93 -16.28 31.53
C LYS A 355 -10.83 -16.23 30.42
N ALA A 356 -11.07 -15.46 29.37
CA ALA A 356 -10.08 -15.28 28.30
C ALA A 356 -8.84 -14.52 28.83
N VAL A 357 -9.01 -13.49 29.62
CA VAL A 357 -7.90 -12.75 30.24
C VAL A 357 -7.08 -13.63 31.19
N GLU A 358 -7.73 -14.45 32.02
CA GLU A 358 -7.05 -15.43 32.89
C GLU A 358 -6.21 -16.44 32.09
N LYS A 359 -6.77 -16.93 30.97
CA LYS A 359 -6.05 -17.82 30.04
C LYS A 359 -4.87 -17.13 29.36
N PHE A 360 -5.00 -15.85 29.00
CA PHE A 360 -3.88 -15.08 28.45
C PHE A 360 -2.74 -14.95 29.46
N HIS A 361 -3.04 -14.66 30.73
CA HIS A 361 -2.02 -14.59 31.77
C HIS A 361 -1.31 -15.93 31.98
N ALA A 362 -2.06 -17.04 32.01
CA ALA A 362 -1.48 -18.37 32.12
C ALA A 362 -0.60 -18.69 30.91
N LEU A 363 -1.05 -18.34 29.70
CA LEU A 363 -0.32 -18.57 28.47
C LEU A 363 0.98 -17.73 28.44
N ALA A 364 0.91 -16.44 28.74
CA ALA A 364 2.08 -15.55 28.75
C ALA A 364 3.13 -15.97 29.77
N SER A 365 2.70 -16.50 30.93
CA SER A 365 3.60 -16.97 31.99
C SER A 365 4.25 -18.31 31.70
N SER A 366 3.75 -19.09 30.74
CA SER A 366 4.25 -20.43 30.43
C SER A 366 5.42 -20.46 29.45
N PHE A 367 5.83 -19.28 28.91
CA PHE A 367 6.91 -19.21 27.93
C PHE A 367 8.09 -18.39 28.41
N PRO A 368 9.34 -18.85 28.18
CA PRO A 368 10.51 -18.01 28.37
C PRO A 368 10.46 -16.85 27.35
N GLN A 369 10.35 -15.65 27.87
CA GLN A 369 10.38 -14.45 27.03
C GLN A 369 11.82 -14.13 26.65
N ALA A 370 12.05 -13.80 25.37
CA ALA A 370 13.31 -13.18 24.99
C ALA A 370 13.44 -11.81 25.68
N PRO A 371 14.66 -11.36 26.01
CA PRO A 371 14.86 -10.11 26.73
C PRO A 371 14.18 -8.92 26.03
N GLY A 372 13.33 -8.21 26.77
CA GLY A 372 12.66 -6.99 26.25
C GLY A 372 11.47 -7.24 25.35
N VAL A 373 10.97 -8.48 25.18
CA VAL A 373 9.72 -8.74 24.44
C VAL A 373 8.53 -8.33 25.30
N VAL A 374 7.66 -7.49 24.72
CA VAL A 374 6.43 -7.04 25.37
C VAL A 374 5.26 -7.89 24.87
N ILE A 375 4.50 -8.50 25.78
CA ILE A 375 3.29 -9.25 25.46
C ILE A 375 2.07 -8.45 25.93
N THR A 376 1.19 -8.12 25.01
CA THR A 376 -0.12 -7.52 25.28
C THR A 376 -1.22 -8.48 24.88
N SER A 377 -2.43 -8.31 25.43
CA SER A 377 -3.56 -9.17 25.08
C SER A 377 -4.87 -8.39 24.97
N GLU A 378 -5.74 -8.83 24.10
CA GLU A 378 -7.05 -8.23 23.86
C GLU A 378 -8.11 -9.29 23.59
N VAL A 379 -9.32 -9.07 24.10
CA VAL A 379 -10.50 -9.88 23.84
C VAL A 379 -11.48 -9.04 23.05
N LEU A 380 -11.69 -9.40 21.79
CA LEU A 380 -12.63 -8.77 20.87
C LEU A 380 -13.99 -9.47 20.89
N THR A 381 -15.04 -8.73 20.57
CA THR A 381 -16.38 -9.28 20.36
C THR A 381 -16.82 -8.91 18.95
N HIS A 382 -17.02 -9.91 18.08
CA HIS A 382 -17.36 -9.67 16.69
C HIS A 382 -18.09 -10.88 16.08
N HIS A 383 -18.97 -10.63 15.11
CA HIS A 383 -19.68 -11.72 14.38
C HIS A 383 -18.79 -12.38 13.32
N ASP A 384 -17.86 -11.63 12.72
CA ASP A 384 -16.86 -12.12 11.75
C ASP A 384 -15.48 -12.15 12.41
N PHE A 385 -15.01 -13.33 12.79
CA PHE A 385 -13.74 -13.51 13.49
C PHE A 385 -12.54 -13.11 12.62
N ALA A 386 -12.63 -13.36 11.32
CA ALA A 386 -11.52 -13.03 10.42
C ALA A 386 -11.40 -11.51 10.24
N ALA A 387 -12.51 -10.80 10.13
CA ALA A 387 -12.50 -9.34 10.07
C ALA A 387 -11.88 -8.74 11.34
N ALA A 388 -12.32 -9.19 12.52
CA ALA A 388 -11.79 -8.71 13.80
C ALA A 388 -10.28 -8.95 13.95
N ILE A 389 -9.77 -10.10 13.49
CA ILE A 389 -8.34 -10.43 13.55
C ILE A 389 -7.55 -9.51 12.59
N CYS A 390 -8.05 -9.29 11.37
CA CYS A 390 -7.40 -8.42 10.40
C CYS A 390 -7.38 -6.95 10.87
N GLU A 391 -8.49 -6.43 11.39
CA GLU A 391 -8.58 -5.09 11.97
C GLU A 391 -7.64 -4.91 13.16
N ALA A 392 -7.54 -5.91 14.04
CA ALA A 392 -6.58 -5.89 15.14
C ALA A 392 -5.13 -5.87 14.64
N ALA A 393 -4.81 -6.61 13.58
CA ALA A 393 -3.48 -6.63 12.99
C ALA A 393 -3.12 -5.27 12.37
N GLU A 394 -4.05 -4.63 11.68
CA GLU A 394 -3.88 -3.28 11.13
C GLU A 394 -3.69 -2.24 12.25
N ARG A 395 -4.55 -2.26 13.25
CA ARG A 395 -4.52 -1.32 14.38
C ARG A 395 -3.24 -1.42 15.20
N THR A 396 -2.72 -2.63 15.41
CA THR A 396 -1.48 -2.86 16.15
C THR A 396 -0.23 -2.72 15.29
N GLY A 397 -0.38 -2.57 13.97
CA GLY A 397 0.70 -2.54 13.00
C GLY A 397 1.50 -3.85 13.03
N ALA A 398 0.83 -5.00 13.10
CA ALA A 398 1.49 -6.30 13.14
C ALA A 398 2.22 -6.58 11.81
N ASP A 399 3.48 -7.02 11.91
CA ASP A 399 4.29 -7.39 10.75
C ASP A 399 3.93 -8.79 10.24
N VAL A 400 3.33 -9.64 11.10
CA VAL A 400 2.85 -10.99 10.78
C VAL A 400 1.71 -11.40 11.71
N ILE A 401 0.77 -12.18 11.20
CA ILE A 401 -0.30 -12.83 11.98
C ILE A 401 0.09 -14.30 12.17
N CYS A 402 0.18 -14.78 13.41
CA CYS A 402 0.37 -16.19 13.74
C CYS A 402 -0.94 -16.83 14.16
N MET A 403 -1.30 -17.95 13.57
CA MET A 403 -2.51 -18.71 13.88
C MET A 403 -2.21 -20.22 13.99
N GLY A 404 -2.82 -20.87 14.97
CA GLY A 404 -2.85 -22.33 15.05
C GLY A 404 -3.94 -22.92 14.15
N THR A 405 -3.69 -24.08 13.56
CA THR A 405 -4.72 -24.88 12.88
C THR A 405 -4.82 -26.28 13.45
N LYS A 406 -6.03 -26.81 13.56
CA LYS A 406 -6.26 -28.18 14.00
C LYS A 406 -6.00 -29.16 12.85
N ARG A 407 -5.37 -30.30 13.15
CA ARG A 407 -5.37 -31.43 12.23
C ARG A 407 -6.70 -32.15 12.33
N HIS A 408 -7.53 -32.02 11.32
CA HIS A 408 -8.64 -32.93 11.14
C HIS A 408 -8.32 -33.87 10.00
N SER A 409 -7.89 -35.09 10.27
CA SER A 409 -8.27 -36.27 9.49
C SER A 409 -7.49 -37.53 9.77
N ARG A 410 -8.12 -38.65 9.56
CA ARG A 410 -7.58 -40.01 9.39
C ARG A 410 -6.63 -40.13 8.15
N ALA A 411 -6.49 -39.09 7.32
CA ALA A 411 -5.71 -39.11 6.08
C ALA A 411 -4.43 -38.26 6.12
N GLY A 412 -4.04 -37.67 7.26
CA GLY A 412 -2.78 -36.95 7.40
C GLY A 412 -2.68 -35.60 6.68
N VAL A 413 -3.74 -35.10 6.07
CA VAL A 413 -3.81 -33.81 5.41
C VAL A 413 -4.24 -32.73 6.41
N ALA A 414 -3.47 -31.66 6.59
CA ALA A 414 -3.86 -30.52 7.40
C ALA A 414 -4.97 -29.75 6.68
N LEU A 415 -6.21 -29.82 7.19
CA LEU A 415 -7.29 -28.96 6.74
C LEU A 415 -7.22 -27.63 7.47
N LEU A 416 -7.08 -26.54 6.73
CA LEU A 416 -7.14 -25.20 7.27
C LEU A 416 -8.56 -24.91 7.76
N GLY A 417 -8.70 -24.46 9.02
CA GLY A 417 -10.01 -24.04 9.55
C GLY A 417 -10.58 -22.85 8.77
N SER A 418 -11.91 -22.71 8.77
CA SER A 418 -12.62 -21.64 8.04
C SER A 418 -12.13 -20.23 8.40
N THR A 419 -11.86 -19.97 9.69
CA THR A 419 -11.33 -18.68 10.16
C THR A 419 -9.92 -18.44 9.61
N VAL A 420 -9.04 -19.46 9.61
CA VAL A 420 -7.67 -19.34 9.06
C VAL A 420 -7.72 -19.03 7.57
N GLN A 421 -8.57 -19.74 6.80
CA GLN A 421 -8.74 -19.47 5.38
C GLN A 421 -9.25 -18.06 5.11
N ALA A 422 -10.22 -17.60 5.91
CA ALA A 422 -10.79 -16.27 5.77
C ALA A 422 -9.77 -15.15 6.15
N VAL A 423 -8.92 -15.39 7.14
CA VAL A 423 -7.83 -14.45 7.49
C VAL A 423 -6.78 -14.42 6.38
N ILE A 424 -6.33 -15.59 5.87
CA ILE A 424 -5.37 -15.66 4.74
C ILE A 424 -5.89 -14.87 3.52
N ALA A 425 -7.20 -14.95 3.24
CA ALA A 425 -7.81 -14.27 2.10
C ALA A 425 -7.95 -12.74 2.28
N ARG A 426 -7.87 -12.21 3.52
CA ARG A 426 -8.17 -10.81 3.84
C ARG A 426 -7.02 -10.05 4.47
N ALA A 427 -6.09 -10.75 5.13
CA ALA A 427 -4.99 -10.12 5.86
C ALA A 427 -4.04 -9.39 4.92
N GLN A 428 -3.61 -8.20 5.33
CA GLN A 428 -2.53 -7.46 4.67
C GLN A 428 -1.14 -8.00 5.05
N PRO A 429 -0.84 -8.24 6.37
CA PRO A 429 0.41 -8.86 6.75
C PRO A 429 0.41 -10.36 6.40
N PRO A 430 1.60 -10.96 6.19
CA PRO A 430 1.75 -12.39 6.03
C PRO A 430 1.10 -13.16 7.16
N VAL A 431 0.48 -14.31 6.85
CA VAL A 431 -0.15 -15.21 7.83
C VAL A 431 0.70 -16.45 8.01
N PHE A 432 1.22 -16.64 9.21
CA PHE A 432 2.01 -17.81 9.59
C PHE A 432 1.10 -18.83 10.28
N VAL A 433 0.83 -19.94 9.59
CA VAL A 433 -0.06 -20.99 10.07
C VAL A 433 0.74 -22.12 10.70
N VAL A 434 0.50 -22.38 11.99
CA VAL A 434 1.20 -23.38 12.78
C VAL A 434 0.33 -24.63 12.95
N THR A 435 0.86 -25.77 12.54
CA THR A 435 0.25 -27.08 12.80
C THR A 435 0.93 -27.75 13.99
N PRO A 436 0.19 -28.49 14.83
CA PRO A 436 0.80 -29.23 15.92
C PRO A 436 1.79 -30.29 15.38
N PRO A 437 2.86 -30.63 16.12
CA PRO A 437 3.79 -31.67 15.73
C PRO A 437 3.06 -33.00 15.50
N ARG A 438 3.68 -33.88 14.69
CA ARG A 438 3.19 -35.25 14.55
C ARG A 438 3.45 -35.98 15.87
N ALA A 439 2.37 -36.51 16.48
CA ALA A 439 2.50 -37.45 17.60
C ALA A 439 3.23 -38.73 17.15
#